data_001b318b9a790845a85c2e13eb69ae5c
#
_entry.id   001b318b9a790845a85c2e13eb69ae5c
#
_cell.length_a   1.000
_cell.length_b   1.000
_cell.length_c   1.000
_cell.angle_alpha   90.00
_cell.angle_beta   90.00
_cell.angle_gamma   90.00
#
_symmetry.space_group_name_H-M   'P 1'
#
loop_
_entity.id
_entity.type
_entity.pdbx_description
1 polymer ?
#
loop_
_entity_poly.entity_id
_entity_poly.type
_entity_poly.pdbx_seq_one_letter_code
_entity_poly.pdbx_strand_id
1 'polypeptide(L)'
;LFLGNGFAWPNVPADKLINVAGRHDVPVFPCLKWSGYGSHTVETFRAAAANAWHAGADGIYFFNIDIFPDTLRPRSFTEVGDREMLASLDKLFAATDFAPYLHMLRDPGERHCGLAEVLSRSMSLPADLPPGGEPRIVTLQIGDDLASSSERGILAGATLRIRFSDPALLDATEIALNNNVLTPASKDIEQRMLLFDPKPSWFCAGINEVSVRVAKQ
;
A
#
# COMPACT_ATOMS: atom_id res chain seq x y z
N LEU A 1 -1.48 -4.95 22.60
CA LEU A 1 -2.31 -3.91 21.98
C LEU A 1 -2.77 -4.37 20.61
N PHE A 2 -4.06 -4.35 20.36
CA PHE A 2 -4.62 -4.62 19.05
C PHE A 2 -4.85 -3.30 18.33
N LEU A 3 -4.16 -3.10 17.20
CA LEU A 3 -4.35 -1.92 16.35
C LEU A 3 -5.37 -2.28 15.27
N GLY A 4 -6.64 -1.93 15.54
CA GLY A 4 -7.72 -2.15 14.59
C GLY A 4 -7.99 -0.91 13.75
N ASN A 5 -7.73 -0.98 12.46
CA ASN A 5 -8.26 -0.02 11.50
C ASN A 5 -9.25 -0.66 10.53
N GLY A 6 -9.59 -1.89 10.77
CA GLY A 6 -10.63 -2.61 10.04
C GLY A 6 -10.29 -3.06 8.62
N PHE A 7 -9.09 -2.77 8.08
CA PHE A 7 -8.76 -3.07 6.68
C PHE A 7 -7.31 -3.52 6.55
N ALA A 8 -7.06 -4.39 5.56
CA ALA A 8 -5.72 -4.79 5.15
C ALA A 8 -5.08 -3.67 4.32
N TRP A 9 -4.77 -2.55 4.96
CA TRP A 9 -4.15 -1.42 4.27
C TRP A 9 -2.66 -1.45 4.43
N PRO A 10 -1.95 -1.41 3.31
CA PRO A 10 -0.50 -1.37 3.33
C PRO A 10 0.05 -0.07 3.96
N ASN A 11 -0.72 1.01 4.01
CA ASN A 11 -0.26 2.33 4.47
C ASN A 11 -0.75 2.72 5.87
N VAL A 12 -1.01 1.76 6.75
CA VAL A 12 -1.31 2.07 8.15
C VAL A 12 -0.05 2.58 8.84
N PRO A 13 -0.07 3.74 9.52
CA PRO A 13 1.06 4.24 10.29
C PRO A 13 1.25 3.44 11.59
N ALA A 14 1.43 2.13 11.45
CA ALA A 14 1.60 1.22 12.57
C ALA A 14 2.90 1.49 13.33
N ASP A 15 3.93 1.97 12.62
CA ASP A 15 5.24 2.32 13.14
C ASP A 15 5.19 3.26 14.35
N LYS A 16 4.37 4.32 14.27
CA LYS A 16 4.23 5.28 15.36
C LYS A 16 3.64 4.65 16.63
N LEU A 17 2.62 3.81 16.46
CA LEU A 17 1.96 3.16 17.58
C LEU A 17 2.82 2.03 18.15
N ILE A 18 3.51 1.28 17.30
CA ILE A 18 4.47 0.24 17.71
C ILE A 18 5.62 0.88 18.49
N ASN A 19 6.18 2.00 18.02
CA ASN A 19 7.24 2.72 18.72
C ASN A 19 6.80 3.24 20.11
N VAL A 20 5.56 3.70 20.25
CA VAL A 20 5.04 4.14 21.56
C VAL A 20 4.84 2.94 22.48
N ALA A 21 4.23 1.87 21.99
CA ALA A 21 3.96 0.66 22.78
C ALA A 21 5.26 -0.03 23.23
N GLY A 22 6.27 -0.09 22.35
CA GLY A 22 7.57 -0.69 22.65
C GLY A 22 8.34 0.00 23.78
N ARG A 23 8.08 1.30 24.03
CA ARG A 23 8.66 2.01 25.19
C ARG A 23 8.08 1.52 26.54
N HIS A 24 7.03 0.77 26.50
CA HIS A 24 6.30 0.27 27.66
C HIS A 24 6.20 -1.26 27.67
N ASP A 25 6.99 -1.94 26.86
CA ASP A 25 6.98 -3.41 26.70
C ASP A 25 5.58 -3.98 26.40
N VAL A 26 4.77 -3.22 25.65
CA VAL A 26 3.42 -3.64 25.26
C VAL A 26 3.45 -4.24 23.86
N PRO A 27 3.19 -5.55 23.68
CA PRO A 27 3.18 -6.18 22.38
C PRO A 27 2.05 -5.64 21.51
N VAL A 28 2.34 -5.48 20.20
CA VAL A 28 1.45 -4.88 19.22
C VAL A 28 1.12 -5.85 18.11
N PHE A 29 -0.17 -6.05 17.87
CA PHE A 29 -0.71 -6.93 16.85
C PHE A 29 -1.59 -6.12 15.89
N PRO A 30 -1.04 -5.64 14.75
CA PRO A 30 -1.84 -5.01 13.72
C PRO A 30 -2.95 -5.91 13.22
N CYS A 31 -4.13 -5.32 13.01
CA CYS A 31 -5.32 -6.06 12.63
C CYS A 31 -5.47 -6.07 11.10
N LEU A 32 -5.49 -7.24 10.50
CA LEU A 32 -5.90 -7.45 9.12
C LEU A 32 -7.36 -7.89 9.09
N LYS A 33 -8.19 -7.18 8.31
CA LYS A 33 -9.61 -7.47 8.15
C LYS A 33 -9.94 -7.64 6.68
N TRP A 34 -10.69 -8.69 6.37
CA TRP A 34 -11.40 -8.76 5.09
C TRP A 34 -12.58 -7.79 5.11
N SER A 35 -12.67 -6.92 4.12
CA SER A 35 -13.88 -6.16 3.86
C SER A 35 -14.41 -6.55 2.49
N GLY A 36 -15.71 -6.81 2.38
CA GLY A 36 -16.35 -7.12 1.10
C GLY A 36 -16.33 -5.97 0.07
N TYR A 37 -15.74 -4.84 0.43
CA TYR A 37 -15.65 -3.63 -0.37
C TYR A 37 -14.20 -3.42 -0.81
N GLY A 38 -13.79 -4.09 -1.85
CA GLY A 38 -12.46 -3.92 -2.42
C GLY A 38 -11.84 -5.26 -2.81
N SER A 39 -10.96 -5.21 -3.77
CA SER A 39 -10.23 -6.37 -4.28
C SER A 39 -9.08 -6.73 -3.34
N HIS A 40 -9.40 -7.22 -2.13
CA HIS A 40 -8.37 -7.83 -1.31
C HIS A 40 -7.98 -9.17 -1.92
N THR A 41 -6.72 -9.30 -2.28
CA THR A 41 -6.13 -10.55 -2.74
C THR A 41 -5.18 -11.08 -1.67
N VAL A 42 -4.71 -12.32 -1.81
CA VAL A 42 -3.67 -12.88 -0.95
C VAL A 42 -2.43 -11.99 -0.96
N GLU A 43 -2.07 -11.45 -2.12
CA GLU A 43 -0.88 -10.60 -2.30
C GLU A 43 -1.00 -9.29 -1.53
N THR A 44 -2.21 -8.70 -1.44
CA THR A 44 -2.42 -7.48 -0.63
C THR A 44 -2.36 -7.77 0.87
N PHE A 45 -2.84 -8.93 1.33
CA PHE A 45 -2.68 -9.36 2.73
C PHE A 45 -1.21 -9.60 3.09
N ARG A 46 -0.46 -10.26 2.20
CA ARG A 46 0.98 -10.46 2.37
C ARG A 46 1.72 -9.12 2.44
N ALA A 47 1.37 -8.16 1.59
CA ALA A 47 1.95 -6.81 1.61
C ALA A 47 1.65 -6.08 2.92
N ALA A 48 0.40 -6.12 3.41
CA ALA A 48 0.01 -5.51 4.67
C ALA A 48 0.74 -6.15 5.86
N ALA A 49 0.90 -7.48 5.87
CA ALA A 49 1.66 -8.18 6.89
C ALA A 49 3.16 -7.82 6.83
N ALA A 50 3.76 -7.76 5.63
CA ALA A 50 5.15 -7.35 5.46
C ALA A 50 5.39 -5.94 6.00
N ASN A 51 4.48 -5.00 5.74
CA ASN A 51 4.55 -3.65 6.31
C ASN A 51 4.44 -3.65 7.84
N ALA A 52 3.55 -4.47 8.41
CA ALA A 52 3.41 -4.61 9.85
C ALA A 52 4.67 -5.19 10.50
N TRP A 53 5.23 -6.24 9.93
CA TRP A 53 6.48 -6.85 10.38
C TRP A 53 7.66 -5.88 10.27
N HIS A 54 7.76 -5.13 9.17
CA HIS A 54 8.78 -4.10 8.99
C HIS A 54 8.68 -3.00 10.06
N ALA A 55 7.46 -2.61 10.43
CA ALA A 55 7.21 -1.64 11.49
C ALA A 55 7.56 -2.15 12.90
N GLY A 56 7.87 -3.44 13.06
CA GLY A 56 8.24 -4.04 14.34
C GLY A 56 7.08 -4.67 15.10
N ALA A 57 6.02 -5.09 14.42
CA ALA A 57 4.90 -5.80 15.05
C ALA A 57 5.36 -7.11 15.73
N ASP A 58 4.68 -7.49 16.81
CA ASP A 58 4.94 -8.74 17.54
C ASP A 58 4.13 -9.92 16.97
N GLY A 59 3.14 -9.63 16.14
CA GLY A 59 2.30 -10.62 15.47
C GLY A 59 1.25 -9.96 14.60
N ILE A 60 0.41 -10.78 13.97
CA ILE A 60 -0.71 -10.32 13.12
C ILE A 60 -2.02 -10.82 13.72
N TYR A 61 -2.98 -9.92 13.85
CA TYR A 61 -4.33 -10.25 14.29
C TYR A 61 -5.32 -10.20 13.12
N PHE A 62 -6.16 -11.21 13.01
CA PHE A 62 -7.24 -11.25 12.03
C PHE A 62 -8.59 -10.97 12.66
N PHE A 63 -9.37 -10.09 12.05
CA PHE A 63 -10.72 -9.77 12.48
C PHE A 63 -11.75 -10.20 11.45
N ASN A 64 -12.91 -10.68 11.90
CA ASN A 64 -13.98 -11.21 11.04
C ASN A 64 -13.50 -12.32 10.10
N ILE A 65 -12.82 -13.29 10.67
CA ILE A 65 -12.21 -14.43 9.99
C ILE A 65 -13.25 -15.27 9.21
N ASP A 66 -14.49 -15.28 9.69
CA ASP A 66 -15.62 -15.99 9.12
C ASP A 66 -16.04 -15.49 7.74
N ILE A 67 -15.81 -14.21 7.46
CA ILE A 67 -16.13 -13.63 6.16
C ILE A 67 -15.00 -13.75 5.12
N PHE A 68 -13.84 -14.30 5.50
CA PHE A 68 -12.79 -14.62 4.54
C PHE A 68 -13.23 -15.74 3.60
N PRO A 69 -13.00 -15.63 2.29
CA PRO A 69 -13.23 -16.74 1.37
C PRO A 69 -12.48 -18.00 1.81
N ASP A 70 -13.12 -19.15 1.75
CA ASP A 70 -12.54 -20.43 2.20
C ASP A 70 -11.23 -20.77 1.49
N THR A 71 -11.08 -20.33 0.24
CA THR A 71 -9.87 -20.53 -0.56
C THR A 71 -8.68 -19.70 -0.10
N LEU A 72 -8.92 -18.57 0.58
CA LEU A 72 -7.88 -17.65 1.03
C LEU A 72 -7.50 -17.87 2.50
N ARG A 73 -8.45 -18.31 3.32
CA ARG A 73 -8.34 -18.38 4.77
C ARG A 73 -7.12 -19.18 5.27
N PRO A 74 -6.92 -20.46 4.90
CA PRO A 74 -5.80 -21.23 5.44
C PRO A 74 -4.44 -20.68 5.02
N ARG A 75 -4.30 -20.30 3.75
CA ARG A 75 -3.05 -19.77 3.21
C ARG A 75 -2.68 -18.45 3.86
N SER A 76 -3.65 -17.52 3.97
CA SER A 76 -3.38 -16.20 4.56
C SER A 76 -2.84 -16.32 5.97
N PHE A 77 -3.37 -17.22 6.80
CA PHE A 77 -2.92 -17.36 8.18
C PHE A 77 -1.51 -17.93 8.30
N THR A 78 -1.22 -18.98 7.54
CA THR A 78 0.12 -19.60 7.55
C THR A 78 1.17 -18.63 7.01
N GLU A 79 0.88 -18.02 5.86
CA GLU A 79 1.85 -17.22 5.12
C GLU A 79 2.18 -15.89 5.83
N VAL A 80 1.19 -15.19 6.40
CA VAL A 80 1.43 -13.87 7.03
C VAL A 80 2.00 -13.94 8.44
N GLY A 81 1.83 -15.08 9.11
CA GLY A 81 2.36 -15.31 10.45
C GLY A 81 3.85 -15.70 10.47
N ASP A 82 4.38 -16.15 9.34
CA ASP A 82 5.76 -16.57 9.19
C ASP A 82 6.54 -15.58 8.31
N ARG A 83 7.47 -14.84 8.94
CA ARG A 83 8.26 -13.80 8.26
C ARG A 83 9.18 -14.37 7.18
N GLU A 84 9.76 -15.54 7.39
CA GLU A 84 10.69 -16.16 6.44
C GLU A 84 9.94 -16.66 5.22
N MET A 85 8.82 -17.35 5.44
CA MET A 85 7.93 -17.76 4.35
C MET A 85 7.42 -16.53 3.59
N LEU A 86 6.93 -15.51 4.29
CA LEU A 86 6.37 -14.31 3.70
C LEU A 86 7.38 -13.58 2.79
N ALA A 87 8.67 -13.56 3.17
CA ALA A 87 9.71 -12.86 2.41
C ALA A 87 9.85 -13.35 0.97
N SER A 88 9.54 -14.64 0.70
CA SER A 88 9.68 -15.28 -0.62
C SER A 88 8.40 -15.28 -1.46
N LEU A 89 7.29 -14.75 -0.93
CA LEU A 89 5.99 -14.80 -1.61
C LEU A 89 5.69 -13.50 -2.36
N ASP A 90 4.93 -13.63 -3.46
CA ASP A 90 4.45 -12.49 -4.22
C ASP A 90 3.56 -11.57 -3.37
N LYS A 91 3.77 -10.27 -3.50
CA LYS A 91 3.03 -9.23 -2.76
C LYS A 91 2.56 -8.12 -3.68
N LEU A 92 1.46 -7.51 -3.32
CA LEU A 92 0.93 -6.32 -3.97
C LEU A 92 0.86 -5.17 -2.97
N PHE A 93 1.90 -4.35 -2.95
CA PHE A 93 1.90 -3.09 -2.21
C PHE A 93 1.09 -2.05 -2.98
N ALA A 94 0.24 -1.31 -2.29
CA ALA A 94 -0.60 -0.31 -2.92
C ALA A 94 -0.63 0.99 -2.13
N ALA A 95 -0.56 2.12 -2.81
CA ALA A 95 -1.06 3.37 -2.28
C ALA A 95 -2.59 3.29 -2.34
N THR A 96 -3.23 3.40 -1.19
CA THR A 96 -4.67 3.11 -1.09
C THR A 96 -5.52 4.30 -1.44
N ASP A 97 -6.56 4.03 -2.23
CA ASP A 97 -7.73 4.88 -2.37
C ASP A 97 -8.74 4.53 -1.26
N PHE A 98 -9.10 5.53 -0.45
CA PHE A 98 -10.10 5.40 0.60
C PHE A 98 -11.50 5.87 0.16
N ALA A 99 -11.64 6.33 -1.07
CA ALA A 99 -12.85 6.93 -1.59
C ALA A 99 -14.15 6.14 -1.31
N PRO A 100 -14.17 4.79 -1.36
CA PRO A 100 -15.39 4.04 -1.08
C PRO A 100 -15.98 4.26 0.31
N TYR A 101 -15.14 4.65 1.29
CA TYR A 101 -15.58 4.83 2.68
C TYR A 101 -15.87 6.28 3.06
N LEU A 102 -15.35 7.24 2.31
CA LEU A 102 -15.59 8.66 2.60
C LEU A 102 -17.07 9.01 2.53
N HIS A 103 -17.85 8.38 1.66
CA HIS A 103 -19.28 8.62 1.59
C HIS A 103 -20.03 8.07 2.81
N MET A 104 -19.57 6.94 3.39
CA MET A 104 -20.15 6.38 4.62
C MET A 104 -19.83 7.22 5.85
N LEU A 105 -18.68 7.91 5.83
CA LEU A 105 -18.22 8.76 6.93
C LEU A 105 -18.70 10.22 6.78
N ARG A 106 -19.32 10.58 5.65
CA ARG A 106 -19.86 11.91 5.35
C ARG A 106 -21.31 12.11 5.75
N ASP A 107 -21.96 11.13 6.34
CA ASP A 107 -23.34 11.29 6.82
C ASP A 107 -23.37 12.34 7.94
N PRO A 108 -24.04 13.49 7.74
CA PRO A 108 -24.01 14.62 8.69
C PRO A 108 -24.61 14.29 10.06
N GLY A 109 -25.28 13.16 10.20
CA GLY A 109 -25.92 12.70 11.45
C GLY A 109 -25.03 11.86 12.35
N GLU A 110 -23.90 11.36 11.88
CA GLU A 110 -23.03 10.51 12.69
C GLU A 110 -21.81 11.25 13.25
N ARG A 111 -21.58 11.06 14.56
CA ARG A 111 -20.50 11.70 15.33
C ARG A 111 -19.08 11.23 14.97
N HIS A 112 -18.88 10.65 13.80
CA HIS A 112 -17.60 10.13 13.32
C HIS A 112 -16.80 11.10 12.43
N CYS A 113 -17.21 12.36 12.35
CA CYS A 113 -16.60 13.39 11.50
C CYS A 113 -15.09 13.57 11.70
N GLY A 114 -14.59 13.43 12.93
CA GLY A 114 -13.17 13.59 13.22
C GLY A 114 -12.30 12.50 12.61
N LEU A 115 -12.78 11.25 12.56
CA LEU A 115 -12.05 10.15 11.96
C LEU A 115 -12.00 10.27 10.42
N ALA A 116 -13.09 10.69 9.80
CA ALA A 116 -13.17 10.94 8.37
C ALA A 116 -12.19 12.04 7.93
N GLU A 117 -12.06 13.10 8.72
CA GLU A 117 -11.12 14.19 8.44
C GLU A 117 -9.66 13.74 8.58
N VAL A 118 -9.32 12.99 9.61
CA VAL A 118 -7.97 12.43 9.80
C VAL A 118 -7.63 11.47 8.67
N LEU A 119 -8.55 10.60 8.30
CA LEU A 119 -8.35 9.65 7.21
C LEU A 119 -8.24 10.36 5.86
N SER A 120 -9.06 11.37 5.58
CA SER A 120 -8.98 12.12 4.33
C SER A 120 -7.65 12.86 4.15
N ARG A 121 -7.03 13.32 5.22
CA ARG A 121 -5.71 13.96 5.20
C ARG A 121 -4.56 13.00 4.94
N SER A 122 -4.75 11.72 5.25
CA SER A 122 -3.75 10.66 4.99
C SER A 122 -3.84 10.06 3.60
N MET A 123 -4.85 10.45 2.81
CA MET A 123 -5.11 9.88 1.49
C MET A 123 -4.38 10.66 0.42
N SER A 124 -3.59 9.94 -0.34
CA SER A 124 -2.85 10.48 -1.48
C SER A 124 -3.56 10.28 -2.83
N LEU A 125 -4.59 9.42 -2.87
CA LEU A 125 -5.31 9.04 -4.08
C LEU A 125 -6.84 9.06 -3.88
N PRO A 126 -7.63 9.38 -4.92
CA PRO A 126 -7.17 9.91 -6.21
C PRO A 126 -6.56 11.30 -6.08
N ALA A 127 -5.53 11.60 -6.86
CA ALA A 127 -4.82 12.89 -6.85
C ALA A 127 -5.07 13.65 -8.15
N ASP A 128 -5.38 14.93 -8.02
CA ASP A 128 -5.47 15.84 -9.17
C ASP A 128 -4.08 16.18 -9.68
N LEU A 129 -3.92 16.15 -11.00
CA LEU A 129 -2.68 16.44 -11.71
C LEU A 129 -2.88 17.68 -12.61
N PRO A 130 -2.68 18.90 -12.10
CA PRO A 130 -2.83 20.10 -12.91
C PRO A 130 -1.72 20.17 -13.99
N PRO A 131 -2.05 20.52 -15.24
CA PRO A 131 -1.06 20.64 -16.30
C PRO A 131 0.03 21.66 -15.94
N GLY A 132 1.31 21.25 -16.12
CA GLY A 132 2.46 22.11 -15.82
C GLY A 132 2.61 22.52 -14.35
N GLY A 133 1.86 21.89 -13.43
CA GLY A 133 1.92 22.11 -12.00
C GLY A 133 3.14 21.45 -11.33
N GLU A 134 3.24 21.66 -10.01
CA GLU A 134 4.21 20.96 -9.19
C GLU A 134 3.93 19.45 -9.18
N PRO A 135 4.98 18.60 -9.07
CA PRO A 135 4.80 17.18 -8.98
C PRO A 135 3.91 16.78 -7.81
N ARG A 136 3.02 15.83 -8.03
CA ARG A 136 2.27 15.21 -6.96
C ARG A 136 3.08 14.04 -6.40
N ILE A 137 3.30 14.06 -5.10
CA ILE A 137 4.00 12.98 -4.40
C ILE A 137 2.96 12.02 -3.82
N VAL A 138 3.06 10.76 -4.19
CA VAL A 138 2.28 9.65 -3.63
C VAL A 138 3.22 8.76 -2.84
N THR A 139 2.91 8.54 -1.57
CA THR A 139 3.70 7.65 -0.73
C THR A 139 3.24 6.20 -0.88
N LEU A 140 4.20 5.29 -1.03
CA LEU A 140 3.99 3.86 -1.09
C LEU A 140 4.85 3.19 -0.02
N GLN A 141 4.21 2.49 0.91
CA GLN A 141 4.91 1.74 1.94
C GLN A 141 5.22 0.33 1.45
N ILE A 142 6.49 -0.08 1.53
CA ILE A 142 6.99 -1.40 1.13
C ILE A 142 7.80 -1.97 2.29
N GLY A 143 7.27 -3.00 2.97
CA GLY A 143 7.93 -3.60 4.13
C GLY A 143 9.09 -4.52 3.78
N ASP A 144 9.21 -4.91 2.51
CA ASP A 144 10.28 -5.77 2.04
C ASP A 144 11.52 -4.95 1.65
N ASP A 145 12.71 -5.46 1.93
CA ASP A 145 13.96 -4.99 1.36
C ASP A 145 14.16 -5.64 -0.02
N LEU A 146 13.67 -4.94 -1.06
CA LEU A 146 13.71 -5.44 -2.44
C LEU A 146 15.14 -5.50 -2.99
N ALA A 147 16.02 -4.60 -2.56
CA ALA A 147 17.43 -4.59 -2.98
C ALA A 147 18.13 -5.85 -2.49
N SER A 148 18.09 -6.10 -1.18
CA SER A 148 18.66 -7.31 -0.57
C SER A 148 18.03 -8.59 -1.10
N SER A 149 16.70 -8.60 -1.31
CA SER A 149 16.00 -9.76 -1.87
C SER A 149 16.44 -10.06 -3.30
N SER A 150 16.73 -9.04 -4.09
CA SER A 150 17.28 -9.18 -5.44
C SER A 150 18.72 -9.73 -5.43
N GLU A 151 19.58 -9.20 -4.58
CA GLU A 151 20.97 -9.67 -4.43
C GLU A 151 21.05 -11.13 -3.99
N ARG A 152 20.09 -11.58 -3.18
CA ARG A 152 19.96 -12.96 -2.71
C ARG A 152 19.28 -13.89 -3.71
N GLY A 153 18.83 -13.38 -4.87
CA GLY A 153 18.12 -14.15 -5.89
C GLY A 153 16.72 -14.62 -5.48
N ILE A 154 16.13 -14.00 -4.47
CA ILE A 154 14.76 -14.29 -3.99
C ILE A 154 13.72 -13.53 -4.82
N LEU A 155 14.03 -12.27 -5.16
CA LEU A 155 13.15 -11.42 -5.94
C LEU A 155 13.35 -11.66 -7.44
N ALA A 156 12.30 -12.10 -8.13
CA ALA A 156 12.31 -12.26 -9.60
C ALA A 156 12.17 -10.93 -10.34
N GLY A 157 11.44 -9.96 -9.77
CA GLY A 157 11.24 -8.63 -10.34
C GLY A 157 10.27 -7.80 -9.52
N ALA A 158 10.22 -6.50 -9.80
CA ALA A 158 9.27 -5.56 -9.22
C ALA A 158 8.67 -4.70 -10.33
N THR A 159 7.34 -4.63 -10.40
CA THR A 159 6.61 -3.79 -11.36
C THR A 159 5.85 -2.72 -10.61
N LEU A 160 6.07 -1.44 -10.97
CA LEU A 160 5.24 -0.33 -10.52
C LEU A 160 4.13 -0.09 -11.53
N ARG A 161 2.88 0.01 -11.05
CA ARG A 161 1.68 0.23 -11.89
C ARG A 161 1.00 1.52 -11.45
N ILE A 162 0.73 2.41 -12.41
CA ILE A 162 0.04 3.67 -12.16
C ILE A 162 -1.16 3.77 -13.09
N ARG A 163 -2.36 3.89 -12.49
CA ARG A 163 -3.60 4.04 -13.24
C ARG A 163 -4.05 5.50 -13.24
N PHE A 164 -4.51 5.96 -14.40
CA PHE A 164 -5.06 7.30 -14.60
C PHE A 164 -6.57 7.25 -14.87
N SER A 165 -7.29 8.32 -14.52
CA SER A 165 -8.69 8.48 -14.90
C SER A 165 -8.84 8.87 -16.36
N ASP A 166 -7.90 9.65 -16.90
CA ASP A 166 -7.86 10.14 -18.27
C ASP A 166 -6.74 9.43 -19.07
N PRO A 167 -7.04 8.75 -20.20
CA PRO A 167 -6.04 8.11 -21.02
C PRO A 167 -5.04 9.10 -21.66
N ALA A 168 -5.38 10.37 -21.82
CA ALA A 168 -4.47 11.39 -22.34
C ALA A 168 -3.23 11.58 -21.43
N LEU A 169 -3.35 11.26 -20.15
CA LEU A 169 -2.24 11.36 -19.20
C LEU A 169 -1.17 10.29 -19.39
N LEU A 170 -1.47 9.20 -20.09
CA LEU A 170 -0.50 8.13 -20.36
C LEU A 170 0.73 8.60 -21.16
N ASP A 171 0.57 9.63 -22.00
CA ASP A 171 1.64 10.19 -22.83
C ASP A 171 2.17 11.53 -22.31
N ALA A 172 1.44 12.12 -21.36
CA ALA A 172 1.71 13.47 -20.89
C ALA A 172 2.35 13.52 -19.50
N THR A 173 2.64 12.36 -18.87
CA THR A 173 3.16 12.33 -17.51
C THR A 173 4.63 11.96 -17.41
N GLU A 174 5.33 12.65 -16.53
CA GLU A 174 6.67 12.31 -16.07
C GLU A 174 6.56 11.69 -14.66
N ILE A 175 7.24 10.57 -14.47
CA ILE A 175 7.15 9.78 -13.24
C ILE A 175 8.53 9.50 -12.69
N ALA A 176 8.70 9.64 -11.39
CA ALA A 176 9.93 9.24 -10.70
C ALA A 176 9.60 8.45 -9.44
N LEU A 177 10.48 7.52 -9.09
CA LEU A 177 10.48 6.74 -7.86
C LEU A 177 11.72 7.09 -7.05
N ASN A 178 11.55 7.64 -5.85
CA ASN A 178 12.66 8.04 -4.98
C ASN A 178 13.72 8.86 -5.75
N ASN A 179 13.27 9.87 -6.50
CA ASN A 179 14.06 10.74 -7.39
C ASN A 179 14.67 10.05 -8.63
N ASN A 180 14.43 8.77 -8.87
CA ASN A 180 14.84 8.10 -10.10
C ASN A 180 13.73 8.24 -11.15
N VAL A 181 14.03 8.93 -12.26
CA VAL A 181 13.07 9.09 -13.37
C VAL A 181 12.80 7.73 -14.03
N LEU A 182 11.52 7.43 -14.22
CA LEU A 182 11.07 6.18 -14.78
C LEU A 182 10.68 6.33 -16.25
N THR A 183 11.07 5.35 -17.07
CA THR A 183 10.55 5.18 -18.41
C THR A 183 9.54 4.05 -18.41
N PRO A 184 8.32 4.21 -18.96
CA PRO A 184 7.35 3.14 -19.03
C PRO A 184 7.89 1.93 -19.80
N ALA A 185 7.81 0.75 -19.21
CA ALA A 185 8.10 -0.51 -19.87
C ALA A 185 6.96 -0.89 -20.82
N SER A 186 5.72 -0.58 -20.46
CA SER A 186 4.54 -0.76 -21.30
C SER A 186 3.39 0.17 -20.89
N LYS A 187 2.39 0.28 -21.79
CA LYS A 187 1.14 1.02 -21.60
C LYS A 187 -0.03 0.09 -21.83
N ASP A 188 -0.95 0.06 -20.90
CA ASP A 188 -2.26 -0.57 -21.06
C ASP A 188 -3.31 0.54 -21.27
N ILE A 189 -3.71 0.76 -22.50
CA ILE A 189 -4.64 1.83 -22.88
C ILE A 189 -6.06 1.50 -22.37
N GLU A 190 -6.47 0.24 -22.41
CA GLU A 190 -7.79 -0.21 -21.97
C GLU A 190 -7.97 0.03 -20.46
N GLN A 191 -6.97 -0.34 -19.68
CA GLN A 191 -6.96 -0.11 -18.24
C GLN A 191 -6.47 1.29 -17.83
N ARG A 192 -6.03 2.10 -18.79
CA ARG A 192 -5.46 3.44 -18.55
C ARG A 192 -4.28 3.40 -17.58
N MET A 193 -3.36 2.50 -17.81
CA MET A 193 -2.29 2.17 -16.88
C MET A 193 -0.91 2.27 -17.54
N LEU A 194 0.05 2.85 -16.82
CA LEU A 194 1.47 2.75 -17.12
C LEU A 194 2.10 1.68 -16.23
N LEU A 195 2.96 0.87 -16.84
CA LEU A 195 3.74 -0.15 -16.15
C LEU A 195 5.22 0.20 -16.27
N PHE A 196 5.94 0.04 -15.18
CA PHE A 196 7.37 0.31 -15.07
C PHE A 196 8.03 -0.87 -14.39
N ASP A 197 9.28 -1.15 -14.75
CA ASP A 197 10.14 -2.16 -14.14
C ASP A 197 11.35 -1.48 -13.48
N PRO A 198 11.16 -0.81 -12.32
CA PRO A 198 12.24 -0.14 -11.62
C PRO A 198 13.27 -1.14 -11.11
N LYS A 199 14.54 -0.71 -11.04
CA LYS A 199 15.56 -1.52 -10.38
C LYS A 199 15.19 -1.73 -8.91
N PRO A 200 15.33 -2.95 -8.35
CA PRO A 200 15.06 -3.20 -6.93
C PRO A 200 15.79 -2.26 -5.99
N SER A 201 17.00 -1.82 -6.34
CA SER A 201 17.81 -0.86 -5.57
C SER A 201 17.26 0.58 -5.54
N TRP A 202 16.23 0.89 -6.33
CA TRP A 202 15.56 2.19 -6.29
C TRP A 202 14.45 2.25 -5.25
N PHE A 203 14.06 1.09 -4.71
CA PHE A 203 13.11 1.01 -3.61
C PHE A 203 13.83 1.04 -2.26
N CYS A 204 13.18 1.62 -1.27
CA CYS A 204 13.57 1.56 0.12
C CYS A 204 12.64 0.61 0.89
N ALA A 205 13.16 -0.13 1.85
CA ALA A 205 12.33 -0.77 2.85
C ALA A 205 11.66 0.34 3.69
N GLY A 206 10.34 0.35 3.74
CA GLY A 206 9.55 1.42 4.36
C GLY A 206 8.90 2.35 3.34
N ILE A 207 9.04 3.66 3.52
CA ILE A 207 8.35 4.66 2.72
C ILE A 207 9.11 4.92 1.42
N ASN A 208 8.38 4.85 0.30
CA ASN A 208 8.84 5.22 -1.03
C ASN A 208 7.98 6.38 -1.55
N GLU A 209 8.58 7.28 -2.31
CA GLU A 209 7.91 8.42 -2.92
C GLU A 209 7.79 8.21 -4.43
N VAL A 210 6.57 8.19 -4.92
CA VAL A 210 6.26 8.20 -6.34
C VAL A 210 5.83 9.62 -6.72
N SER A 211 6.67 10.28 -7.51
CA SER A 211 6.41 11.63 -8.03
C SER A 211 5.75 11.52 -9.40
N VAL A 212 4.62 12.20 -9.58
CA VAL A 212 3.87 12.24 -10.85
C VAL A 212 3.64 13.70 -11.23
N ARG A 213 4.05 14.08 -12.44
CA ARG A 213 3.86 15.42 -12.99
C ARG A 213 3.33 15.34 -14.42
N VAL A 214 2.40 16.21 -14.78
CA VAL A 214 2.01 16.40 -16.16
C VAL A 214 3.05 17.31 -16.85
N ALA A 215 3.67 16.82 -17.92
CA ALA A 215 4.63 17.61 -18.69
C ALA A 215 3.99 18.89 -19.22
N LYS A 216 4.77 19.98 -19.30
CA LYS A 216 4.32 21.20 -19.97
C LYS A 216 4.19 20.89 -21.46
N GLN A 217 3.00 21.09 -21.97
CA GLN A 217 2.77 21.09 -23.43
C GLN A 217 3.41 22.32 -24.08
#